data_5a8f5c2cb9ff418c4af2f9f25014b1da
#
_entry.id   5a8f5c2cb9ff418c4af2f9f25014b1da
#
_cell.length_a   1.000
_cell.length_b   1.000
_cell.length_c   1.000
_cell.angle_alpha   90.00
_cell.angle_beta   90.00
_cell.angle_gamma   90.00
#
_symmetry.space_group_name_H-M   'P 1'
#
loop_
_entity.id
_entity.type
_entity.pdbx_description
1 polymer ?
#
loop_
_entity_poly.entity_id
_entity_poly.type
_entity_poly.pdbx_seq_one_letter_code
_entity_poly.pdbx_strand_id
1 'polypeptide(L)'
;AIHWFRHDAFFAEVERVLKPGGILAAWGYQLLYTGTELDSVIEHFHSQVVGPYWPPERALLDNGYTRIHFPYPRVPTQEFFMQATWQFSHLIGYLNTWSAVKQYQKAQGHNPIEIHWETLAKAWGDTDQARDIHWPLILYVGKKSL
;
A
#
# COMPACT_ATOMS: atom_id res chain seq x y z
N ALA A 1 -3.71 -6.94 -4.82
CA ALA A 1 -3.32 -8.23 -5.41
C ALA A 1 -2.99 -8.14 -6.90
N ILE A 2 -3.66 -7.27 -7.66
CA ILE A 2 -3.50 -7.19 -9.14
C ILE A 2 -2.05 -6.94 -9.58
N HIS A 3 -1.23 -6.23 -8.80
CA HIS A 3 0.18 -5.98 -9.10
C HIS A 3 1.05 -7.26 -9.11
N TRP A 4 0.55 -8.37 -8.58
CA TRP A 4 1.22 -9.68 -8.63
C TRP A 4 0.83 -10.53 -9.84
N PHE A 5 -0.18 -10.12 -10.60
CA PHE A 5 -0.75 -10.95 -11.65
C PHE A 5 0.01 -10.78 -12.97
N ARG A 6 -0.03 -11.81 -13.80
CA ARG A 6 0.30 -11.70 -15.23
C ARG A 6 -0.90 -11.04 -15.91
N HIS A 7 -0.81 -9.76 -16.19
CA HIS A 7 -1.95 -8.93 -16.60
C HIS A 7 -2.64 -9.45 -17.85
N ASP A 8 -1.88 -9.89 -18.88
CA ASP A 8 -2.46 -10.41 -20.12
C ASP A 8 -3.37 -11.62 -19.85
N ALA A 9 -2.88 -12.60 -19.10
CA ALA A 9 -3.65 -13.78 -18.75
C ALA A 9 -4.83 -13.45 -17.84
N PHE A 10 -4.62 -12.56 -16.87
CA PHE A 10 -5.67 -12.12 -15.96
C PHE A 10 -6.80 -11.41 -16.71
N PHE A 11 -6.49 -10.46 -17.58
CA PHE A 11 -7.51 -9.72 -18.33
C PHE A 11 -8.20 -10.56 -19.40
N ALA A 12 -7.51 -11.55 -19.99
CA ALA A 12 -8.17 -12.52 -20.85
C ALA A 12 -9.22 -13.33 -20.09
N GLU A 13 -8.92 -13.72 -18.85
CA GLU A 13 -9.87 -14.45 -18.01
C GLU A 13 -11.02 -13.54 -17.53
N VAL A 14 -10.73 -12.28 -17.18
CA VAL A 14 -11.77 -11.29 -16.88
C VAL A 14 -12.72 -11.11 -18.06
N GLU A 15 -12.18 -11.00 -19.27
CA GLU A 15 -13.00 -10.88 -20.49
C GLU A 15 -13.90 -12.12 -20.70
N ARG A 16 -13.38 -13.30 -20.43
CA ARG A 16 -14.12 -14.56 -20.57
C ARG A 16 -15.28 -14.69 -19.56
N VAL A 17 -15.04 -14.31 -18.30
CA VAL A 17 -16.02 -14.55 -17.22
C VAL A 17 -17.02 -13.40 -17.02
N LEU A 18 -16.62 -12.18 -17.38
CA LEU A 18 -17.44 -10.99 -17.15
C LEU A 18 -18.52 -10.87 -18.22
N LYS A 19 -19.76 -10.83 -17.80
CA LYS A 19 -20.91 -10.63 -18.70
C LYS A 19 -20.87 -9.23 -19.32
N PRO A 20 -21.52 -9.02 -20.49
CA PRO A 20 -21.76 -7.68 -21.03
C PRO A 20 -22.38 -6.76 -19.96
N GLY A 21 -21.88 -5.53 -19.85
CA GLY A 21 -22.29 -4.57 -18.81
C GLY A 21 -21.72 -4.86 -17.41
N GLY A 22 -20.96 -5.94 -17.25
CA GLY A 22 -20.32 -6.31 -15.98
C GLY A 22 -19.22 -5.34 -15.54
N ILE A 23 -18.90 -5.35 -14.25
CA ILE A 23 -17.95 -4.45 -13.61
C ILE A 23 -16.70 -5.20 -13.19
N LEU A 24 -15.53 -4.67 -13.57
CA LEU A 24 -14.24 -5.01 -12.98
C LEU A 24 -13.87 -3.91 -11.98
N ALA A 25 -13.68 -4.28 -10.73
CA ALA A 25 -13.15 -3.37 -9.71
C ALA A 25 -11.82 -3.91 -9.17
N ALA A 26 -10.79 -3.07 -9.16
CA ALA A 26 -9.51 -3.37 -8.55
C ALA A 26 -9.15 -2.25 -7.59
N TRP A 27 -8.79 -2.63 -6.35
CA TRP A 27 -8.39 -1.67 -5.34
C TRP A 27 -7.16 -2.12 -4.57
N GLY A 28 -6.48 -1.15 -4.00
CA GLY A 28 -5.35 -1.32 -3.10
C GLY A 28 -5.24 -0.12 -2.18
N TYR A 29 -4.37 -0.20 -1.19
CA TYR A 29 -4.08 0.93 -0.32
C TYR A 29 -2.60 1.32 -0.42
N GLN A 30 -2.37 2.62 -0.32
CA GLN A 30 -1.04 3.21 -0.38
C GLN A 30 -0.43 3.36 1.01
N LEU A 31 0.67 4.10 1.10
CA LEU A 31 1.35 4.36 2.37
C LEU A 31 0.39 5.07 3.35
N LEU A 32 0.47 4.69 4.62
CA LEU A 32 -0.29 5.32 5.69
C LEU A 32 0.12 6.80 5.88
N TYR A 33 -0.79 7.59 6.41
CA TYR A 33 -0.52 8.94 6.87
C TYR A 33 -1.32 9.28 8.13
N THR A 34 -0.85 10.26 8.89
CA THR A 34 -1.44 10.74 10.14
C THR A 34 -1.74 12.24 10.12
N GLY A 35 -1.20 12.97 9.13
CA GLY A 35 -1.22 14.43 9.09
C GLY A 35 -0.24 15.08 10.08
N THR A 36 0.77 14.36 10.53
CA THR A 36 1.76 14.81 11.51
C THR A 36 3.20 14.62 10.98
N GLU A 37 4.20 15.02 11.78
CA GLU A 37 5.63 14.79 11.46
C GLU A 37 5.98 13.30 11.25
N LEU A 38 5.18 12.39 11.77
CA LEU A 38 5.36 10.96 11.56
C LEU A 38 5.32 10.59 10.07
N ASP A 39 4.54 11.31 9.26
CA ASP A 39 4.39 11.00 7.83
C ASP A 39 5.72 11.08 7.08
N SER A 40 6.53 12.10 7.35
CA SER A 40 7.86 12.22 6.74
C SER A 40 8.84 11.13 7.19
N VAL A 41 8.73 10.71 8.45
CA VAL A 41 9.56 9.62 9.00
C VAL A 41 9.17 8.29 8.36
N ILE A 42 7.86 8.02 8.23
CA ILE A 42 7.35 6.81 7.58
C ILE A 42 7.72 6.78 6.10
N GLU A 43 7.59 7.91 5.39
CA GLU A 43 7.98 8.00 3.98
C GLU A 43 9.49 7.75 3.79
N HIS A 44 10.33 8.36 4.63
CA HIS A 44 11.77 8.11 4.62
C HIS A 44 12.09 6.63 4.89
N PHE A 45 11.46 6.04 5.90
CA PHE A 45 11.65 4.63 6.23
C PHE A 45 11.23 3.73 5.06
N HIS A 46 10.05 3.99 4.47
CA HIS A 46 9.50 3.24 3.34
C HIS A 46 10.37 3.32 2.09
N SER A 47 10.84 4.52 1.73
CA SER A 47 11.51 4.78 0.45
C SER A 47 13.03 4.68 0.51
N GLN A 48 13.66 5.10 1.62
CA GLN A 48 15.11 5.16 1.73
C GLN A 48 15.69 3.99 2.54
N VAL A 49 15.09 3.64 3.67
CA VAL A 49 15.61 2.59 4.53
C VAL A 49 15.31 1.21 3.95
N VAL A 50 14.03 0.92 3.70
CA VAL A 50 13.61 -0.39 3.19
C VAL A 50 13.28 -0.38 1.70
N GLY A 51 13.39 0.77 1.04
CA GLY A 51 13.09 0.96 -0.37
C GLY A 51 13.72 -0.07 -1.30
N PRO A 52 15.05 -0.33 -1.21
CA PRO A 52 15.73 -1.33 -2.06
C PRO A 52 15.24 -2.78 -1.87
N TYR A 53 14.48 -3.04 -0.83
CA TYR A 53 14.01 -4.38 -0.46
C TYR A 53 12.56 -4.64 -0.84
N TRP A 54 11.86 -3.65 -1.41
CA TRP A 54 10.52 -3.87 -1.95
C TRP A 54 10.58 -4.72 -3.22
N PRO A 55 9.63 -5.65 -3.42
CA PRO A 55 9.48 -6.33 -4.70
C PRO A 55 9.21 -5.31 -5.83
N PRO A 56 9.75 -5.53 -7.06
CA PRO A 56 9.54 -4.60 -8.17
C PRO A 56 8.07 -4.32 -8.51
N GLU A 57 7.20 -5.32 -8.32
CA GLU A 57 5.76 -5.22 -8.56
C GLU A 57 5.08 -4.20 -7.62
N ARG A 58 5.68 -3.92 -6.47
CA ARG A 58 5.20 -2.91 -5.53
C ARG A 58 5.09 -1.53 -6.18
N ALA A 59 5.98 -1.21 -7.12
CA ALA A 59 5.94 0.06 -7.85
C ALA A 59 4.62 0.30 -8.59
N LEU A 60 3.90 -0.75 -9.00
CA LEU A 60 2.58 -0.61 -9.61
C LEU A 60 1.54 -0.08 -8.60
N LEU A 61 1.62 -0.52 -7.35
CA LEU A 61 0.76 -0.04 -6.28
C LEU A 61 1.15 1.40 -5.88
N ASP A 62 2.44 1.67 -5.72
CA ASP A 62 2.92 2.98 -5.27
C ASP A 62 2.61 4.10 -6.29
N ASN A 63 2.55 3.77 -7.59
CA ASN A 63 2.13 4.72 -8.62
C ASN A 63 0.60 4.73 -8.88
N GLY A 64 -0.19 4.14 -8.01
CA GLY A 64 -1.65 4.18 -8.10
C GLY A 64 -2.25 3.36 -9.23
N TYR A 65 -1.58 2.27 -9.64
CA TYR A 65 -1.97 1.43 -10.78
C TYR A 65 -2.03 2.15 -12.13
N THR A 66 -1.44 3.35 -12.24
CA THR A 66 -1.45 4.15 -13.47
C THR A 66 -0.75 3.49 -14.65
N ARG A 67 0.16 2.54 -14.39
CA ARG A 67 0.88 1.76 -15.41
C ARG A 67 0.21 0.45 -15.80
N ILE A 68 -0.93 0.13 -15.18
CA ILE A 68 -1.71 -1.05 -15.58
C ILE A 68 -2.68 -0.64 -16.68
N HIS A 69 -2.60 -1.31 -17.82
CA HIS A 69 -3.53 -1.11 -18.94
C HIS A 69 -4.80 -1.94 -18.70
N PHE A 70 -5.80 -1.30 -18.08
CA PHE A 70 -7.09 -1.93 -17.86
C PHE A 70 -7.89 -2.01 -19.16
N PRO A 71 -8.59 -3.13 -19.43
CA PRO A 71 -9.26 -3.36 -20.71
C PRO A 71 -10.56 -2.57 -20.92
N TYR A 72 -11.12 -2.02 -19.84
CA TYR A 72 -12.40 -1.33 -19.91
C TYR A 72 -12.28 0.16 -19.58
N PRO A 73 -13.15 1.02 -20.17
CA PRO A 73 -13.20 2.42 -19.78
C PRO A 73 -13.44 2.61 -18.30
N ARG A 74 -12.68 3.53 -17.70
CA ARG A 74 -12.80 3.82 -16.27
C ARG A 74 -14.13 4.51 -15.96
N VAL A 75 -14.85 4.01 -14.97
CA VAL A 75 -16.01 4.65 -14.37
C VAL A 75 -15.51 5.60 -13.28
N PRO A 76 -15.93 6.88 -13.29
CA PRO A 76 -15.58 7.81 -12.22
C PRO A 76 -16.04 7.30 -10.85
N THR A 77 -15.19 7.46 -9.85
CA THR A 77 -15.48 7.09 -8.46
C THR A 77 -15.08 8.23 -7.54
N GLN A 78 -15.69 8.29 -6.36
CA GLN A 78 -15.21 9.15 -5.28
C GLN A 78 -13.89 8.61 -4.70
N GLU A 79 -13.18 9.44 -3.96
CA GLU A 79 -12.03 9.03 -3.19
C GLU A 79 -12.46 8.26 -1.95
N PHE A 80 -11.67 7.26 -1.60
CA PHE A 80 -11.86 6.45 -0.41
C PHE A 80 -10.56 6.36 0.37
N PHE A 81 -10.67 6.12 1.66
CA PHE A 81 -9.54 5.81 2.54
C PHE A 81 -9.97 4.81 3.61
N MET A 82 -9.02 4.00 4.06
CA MET A 82 -9.19 3.23 5.29
C MET A 82 -8.74 4.08 6.47
N GLN A 83 -9.31 3.83 7.64
CA GLN A 83 -8.97 4.49 8.88
C GLN A 83 -8.89 3.48 10.01
N ALA A 84 -7.95 3.69 10.92
CA ALA A 84 -7.84 2.97 12.18
C ALA A 84 -7.27 3.89 13.26
N THR A 85 -7.66 3.65 14.51
CA THR A 85 -7.07 4.33 15.66
C THR A 85 -6.09 3.38 16.34
N TRP A 86 -4.80 3.71 16.30
CA TRP A 86 -3.70 2.86 16.74
C TRP A 86 -2.90 3.49 17.87
N GLN A 87 -2.37 2.65 18.74
CA GLN A 87 -1.26 2.96 19.62
C GLN A 87 0.06 2.74 18.88
N PHE A 88 1.16 3.27 19.41
CA PHE A 88 2.50 3.10 18.81
C PHE A 88 2.87 1.64 18.58
N SER A 89 2.53 0.75 19.50
CA SER A 89 2.77 -0.69 19.37
C SER A 89 2.09 -1.31 18.15
N HIS A 90 0.90 -0.82 17.78
CA HIS A 90 0.20 -1.28 16.57
C HIS A 90 0.94 -0.84 15.31
N LEU A 91 1.44 0.41 15.26
CA LEU A 91 2.27 0.88 14.15
C LEU A 91 3.51 0.01 13.98
N ILE A 92 4.23 -0.26 15.06
CA ILE A 92 5.43 -1.10 15.05
C ILE A 92 5.09 -2.52 14.56
N GLY A 93 4.00 -3.09 15.05
CA GLY A 93 3.51 -4.39 14.59
C GLY A 93 3.21 -4.39 13.09
N TYR A 94 2.56 -3.36 12.60
CA TYR A 94 2.24 -3.19 11.18
C TYR A 94 3.50 -3.07 10.32
N LEU A 95 4.46 -2.21 10.68
CA LEU A 95 5.72 -2.06 9.95
C LEU A 95 6.50 -3.39 9.88
N ASN A 96 6.48 -4.18 10.95
CA ASN A 96 7.08 -5.52 10.97
C ASN A 96 6.40 -6.51 10.00
N THR A 97 5.19 -6.26 9.55
CA THR A 97 4.54 -7.10 8.51
C THR A 97 5.03 -6.81 7.11
N TRP A 98 5.68 -5.68 6.87
CA TRP A 98 6.14 -5.30 5.54
C TRP A 98 7.16 -6.28 4.98
N SER A 99 6.93 -6.74 3.75
CA SER A 99 7.84 -7.66 3.08
C SER A 99 9.25 -7.09 2.94
N ALA A 100 9.37 -5.78 2.68
CA ALA A 100 10.65 -5.09 2.60
C ALA A 100 11.41 -5.10 3.93
N VAL A 101 10.74 -4.96 5.07
CA VAL A 101 11.35 -5.08 6.40
C VAL A 101 11.91 -6.49 6.61
N LYS A 102 11.15 -7.51 6.23
CA LYS A 102 11.60 -8.91 6.32
C LYS A 102 12.79 -9.20 5.41
N GLN A 103 12.79 -8.67 4.19
CA GLN A 103 13.90 -8.82 3.25
C GLN A 103 15.15 -8.04 3.71
N TYR A 104 14.97 -6.84 4.25
CA TYR A 104 16.05 -6.09 4.88
C TYR A 104 16.70 -6.92 6.02
N GLN A 105 15.88 -7.41 6.95
CA GLN A 105 16.35 -8.20 8.08
C GLN A 105 17.12 -9.44 7.63
N LYS A 106 16.64 -10.13 6.59
CA LYS A 106 17.32 -11.30 6.01
C LYS A 106 18.68 -10.91 5.41
N ALA A 107 18.77 -9.77 4.74
CA ALA A 107 19.99 -9.33 4.07
C ALA A 107 21.01 -8.72 5.03
N GLN A 108 20.59 -7.97 6.05
CA GLN A 108 21.44 -7.20 6.94
C GLN A 108 21.66 -7.87 8.31
N GLY A 109 20.89 -8.91 8.63
CA GLY A 109 21.03 -9.65 9.89
C GLY A 109 20.40 -8.97 11.13
N HIS A 110 19.70 -7.84 10.95
CA HIS A 110 19.04 -7.12 12.04
C HIS A 110 17.74 -6.45 11.55
N ASN A 111 16.85 -6.15 12.49
CA ASN A 111 15.56 -5.51 12.16
C ASN A 111 15.75 -3.98 11.98
N PRO A 112 15.41 -3.40 10.83
CA PRO A 112 15.56 -1.96 10.60
C PRO A 112 14.68 -1.12 11.54
N ILE A 113 13.57 -1.66 12.04
CA ILE A 113 12.69 -0.94 12.97
C ILE A 113 13.39 -0.73 14.33
N GLU A 114 14.18 -1.68 14.81
CA GLU A 114 14.94 -1.55 16.05
C GLU A 114 15.93 -0.38 15.97
N ILE A 115 16.60 -0.21 14.85
CA ILE A 115 17.56 0.89 14.62
C ILE A 115 16.82 2.24 14.57
N HIS A 116 15.61 2.27 14.00
CA HIS A 116 14.83 3.50 13.81
C HIS A 116 13.80 3.72 14.92
N TRP A 117 13.82 2.90 15.97
CA TRP A 117 12.84 2.94 17.06
C TRP A 117 12.69 4.32 17.69
N GLU A 118 13.81 4.94 18.08
CA GLU A 118 13.80 6.25 18.74
C GLU A 118 13.24 7.34 17.81
N THR A 119 13.60 7.29 16.52
CA THR A 119 13.09 8.25 15.53
C THR A 119 11.58 8.09 15.32
N LEU A 120 11.10 6.85 15.24
CA LEU A 120 9.68 6.54 15.11
C LEU A 120 8.90 6.94 16.37
N ALA A 121 9.44 6.62 17.55
CA ALA A 121 8.80 6.97 18.83
C ALA A 121 8.75 8.48 19.04
N LYS A 122 9.83 9.20 18.73
CA LYS A 122 9.85 10.68 18.80
C LYS A 122 8.83 11.31 17.86
N ALA A 123 8.72 10.82 16.63
CA ALA A 123 7.75 11.34 15.67
C ALA A 123 6.30 10.97 16.04
N TRP A 124 6.10 9.83 16.70
CA TRP A 124 4.80 9.46 17.27
C TRP A 124 4.42 10.41 18.41
N GLY A 125 5.37 10.80 19.27
CA GLY A 125 5.14 11.58 20.49
C GLY A 125 4.87 10.68 21.69
N ASP A 126 3.78 10.91 22.41
CA ASP A 126 3.41 10.07 23.55
C ASP A 126 2.95 8.68 23.04
N THR A 127 3.76 7.66 23.35
CA THR A 127 3.53 6.28 22.87
C THR A 127 2.31 5.61 23.47
N ASP A 128 1.79 6.14 24.58
CA ASP A 128 0.57 5.63 25.22
C ASP A 128 -0.70 6.28 24.65
N GLN A 129 -0.55 7.37 23.89
CA GLN A 129 -1.67 7.99 23.20
C GLN A 129 -1.94 7.34 21.85
N ALA A 130 -3.21 7.06 21.61
CA ALA A 130 -3.69 6.58 20.32
C ALA A 130 -3.72 7.72 19.28
N ARG A 131 -3.47 7.38 18.02
CA ARG A 131 -3.55 8.28 16.86
C ARG A 131 -4.39 7.67 15.74
N ASP A 132 -5.05 8.52 14.99
CA ASP A 132 -5.77 8.11 13.80
C ASP A 132 -4.78 7.93 12.65
N ILE A 133 -4.86 6.77 12.02
CA ILE A 133 -4.07 6.37 10.87
C ILE A 133 -5.00 6.26 9.68
N HIS A 134 -4.58 6.79 8.54
CA HIS A 134 -5.33 6.76 7.29
C HIS A 134 -4.50 6.11 6.18
N TRP A 135 -5.17 5.38 5.29
CA TRP A 135 -4.57 4.83 4.06
C TRP A 135 -5.42 5.28 2.88
N PRO A 136 -4.85 6.06 1.94
CA PRO A 136 -5.54 6.33 0.69
C PRO A 136 -5.81 5.04 -0.05
N LEU A 137 -7.03 4.87 -0.57
CA LEU A 137 -7.38 3.75 -1.43
C LEU A 137 -7.23 4.15 -2.89
N ILE A 138 -6.51 3.33 -3.64
CA ILE A 138 -6.56 3.33 -5.08
C ILE A 138 -7.77 2.51 -5.47
N LEU A 139 -8.64 3.04 -6.32
CA LEU A 139 -9.77 2.31 -6.85
C LEU A 139 -9.85 2.51 -8.36
N TYR A 140 -9.78 1.41 -9.08
CA TYR A 140 -10.15 1.35 -10.49
C TYR A 140 -11.48 0.61 -10.63
N VAL A 141 -12.42 1.22 -11.33
CA VAL A 141 -13.67 0.58 -11.74
C VAL A 141 -13.79 0.72 -13.24
N GLY A 142 -13.92 -0.39 -13.93
CA GLY A 142 -14.15 -0.45 -15.37
C GLY A 142 -15.42 -1.21 -15.69
N LYS A 143 -16.15 -0.78 -16.72
CA LYS A 143 -17.39 -1.43 -17.17
C LYS A 143 -17.18 -2.04 -18.55
N LYS A 144 -17.45 -3.35 -18.66
CA LYS A 144 -17.48 -4.06 -19.95
C LYS A 144 -18.65 -3.52 -20.79
N SER A 145 -18.40 -3.29 -22.07
CA SER A 145 -19.46 -2.88 -23.01
C SER A 145 -20.61 -3.91 -23.04
N LEU A 146 -21.78 -3.45 -23.47
CA LEU A 146 -22.97 -4.29 -23.66
C LEU A 146 -22.78 -5.26 -24.82
#